data_c6200b5984458ba52adbc44661743970
#
_entry.id   c6200b5984458ba52adbc44661743970
#
_cell.length_a   1.000
_cell.length_b   1.000
_cell.length_c   1.000
_cell.angle_alpha   90.00
_cell.angle_beta   90.00
_cell.angle_gamma   90.00
#
_symmetry.space_group_name_H-M   'P 1'
#
loop_
_entity.id
_entity.type
_entity.pdbx_description
1 polymer ?
#
loop_
_entity_poly.entity_id
_entity_poly.type
_entity_poly.pdbx_seq_one_letter_code
_entity_poly.pdbx_strand_id
1 'polypeptide(L)'
;VDGERMAAIGYCFGGAVVLNMALTGAPLKAVVSFHGSPSIAVTEPEPFAGRVVIQNGAADTLVAQEDLDKLVATFQSLETRTTLIQYPGAKHAFTNPESDAKAAKYDLPLGYDAAADSASWQVMLNLFNEVFKTPKKSVKT
;
A
#
# COMPACT_ATOMS: atom_id res chain seq x y z
N VAL A 1 -13.10 5.46 19.33
CA VAL A 1 -12.66 5.20 17.93
C VAL A 1 -13.77 5.71 17.02
N ASP A 2 -13.41 6.49 16.00
CA ASP A 2 -14.34 6.99 15.00
C ASP A 2 -14.38 6.00 13.81
N GLY A 3 -15.43 5.19 13.76
CA GLY A 3 -15.62 4.16 12.73
C GLY A 3 -15.78 4.71 11.31
N GLU A 4 -16.11 6.01 11.15
CA GLU A 4 -16.22 6.67 9.85
C GLU A 4 -14.86 7.17 9.33
N ARG A 5 -13.81 7.11 10.15
CA ARG A 5 -12.48 7.66 9.86
C ARG A 5 -11.39 6.61 10.10
N MET A 6 -11.47 5.51 9.35
CA MET A 6 -10.52 4.41 9.42
C MET A 6 -9.72 4.27 8.13
N ALA A 7 -8.48 3.85 8.27
CA ALA A 7 -7.63 3.40 7.18
C ALA A 7 -6.88 2.13 7.62
N ALA A 8 -6.38 1.36 6.68
CA ALA A 8 -5.56 0.19 6.96
C ALA A 8 -4.19 0.32 6.28
N ILE A 9 -3.15 -0.08 6.98
CA ILE A 9 -1.80 -0.21 6.42
C ILE A 9 -1.28 -1.63 6.64
N GLY A 10 -0.42 -2.08 5.75
CA GLY A 10 0.19 -3.40 5.87
C GLY A 10 1.56 -3.46 5.22
N TYR A 11 2.42 -4.27 5.81
CA TYR A 11 3.79 -4.52 5.36
C TYR A 11 3.93 -5.98 4.93
N CYS A 12 4.62 -6.24 3.83
CA CYS A 12 4.86 -7.60 3.33
C CYS A 12 3.53 -8.37 3.18
N PHE A 13 3.34 -9.48 3.88
CA PHE A 13 2.07 -10.22 3.91
C PHE A 13 0.88 -9.34 4.34
N GLY A 14 1.08 -8.47 5.35
CA GLY A 14 0.06 -7.50 5.76
C GLY A 14 -0.33 -6.53 4.64
N GLY A 15 0.61 -6.19 3.75
CA GLY A 15 0.34 -5.41 2.55
C GLY A 15 -0.63 -6.12 1.60
N ALA A 16 -0.44 -7.41 1.36
CA ALA A 16 -1.38 -8.23 0.58
C ALA A 16 -2.77 -8.29 1.24
N VAL A 17 -2.82 -8.42 2.58
CA VAL A 17 -4.09 -8.47 3.32
C VAL A 17 -4.89 -7.20 3.13
N VAL A 18 -4.28 -6.02 3.33
CA VAL A 18 -5.02 -4.75 3.23
C VAL A 18 -5.45 -4.44 1.79
N LEU A 19 -4.67 -4.87 0.78
CA LEU A 19 -5.07 -4.76 -0.63
C LEU A 19 -6.31 -5.62 -0.92
N ASN A 20 -6.36 -6.85 -0.40
CA ASN A 20 -7.53 -7.70 -0.54
C ASN A 20 -8.72 -7.17 0.27
N MET A 21 -8.52 -6.51 1.42
CA MET A 21 -9.59 -5.80 2.12
C MET A 21 -10.20 -4.68 1.25
N ALA A 22 -9.37 -3.94 0.49
CA ALA A 22 -9.90 -2.97 -0.46
C ALA A 22 -10.72 -3.63 -1.56
N LEU A 23 -10.29 -4.80 -2.08
CA LEU A 23 -11.03 -5.55 -3.10
C LEU A 23 -12.37 -6.13 -2.61
N THR A 24 -12.61 -6.17 -1.31
CA THR A 24 -13.94 -6.52 -0.73
C THR A 24 -14.85 -5.31 -0.52
N GLY A 25 -14.46 -4.13 -0.95
CA GLY A 25 -15.23 -2.90 -0.71
C GLY A 25 -15.28 -2.48 0.77
N ALA A 26 -14.30 -2.85 1.59
CA ALA A 26 -14.28 -2.54 3.02
C ALA A 26 -14.50 -1.05 3.30
N PRO A 27 -15.22 -0.65 4.38
CA PRO A 27 -15.59 0.74 4.65
C PRO A 27 -14.42 1.54 5.24
N LEU A 28 -13.32 1.64 4.50
CA LEU A 28 -12.10 2.35 4.87
C LEU A 28 -11.93 3.61 3.98
N LYS A 29 -11.29 4.64 4.51
CA LYS A 29 -10.96 5.87 3.75
C LYS A 29 -9.70 5.69 2.90
N ALA A 30 -8.79 4.82 3.32
CA ALA A 30 -7.58 4.50 2.58
C ALA A 30 -7.03 3.13 2.95
N VAL A 31 -6.28 2.56 2.02
CA VAL A 31 -5.44 1.38 2.20
C VAL A 31 -4.03 1.70 1.69
N VAL A 32 -3.01 1.40 2.48
CA VAL A 32 -1.61 1.56 2.09
C VAL A 32 -0.85 0.25 2.26
N SER A 33 -0.31 -0.26 1.18
CA SER A 33 0.56 -1.44 1.16
C SER A 33 2.02 -1.02 1.02
N PHE A 34 2.88 -1.55 1.88
CA PHE A 34 4.33 -1.41 1.82
C PHE A 34 4.95 -2.77 1.45
N HIS A 35 5.63 -2.83 0.31
CA HIS A 35 6.25 -4.04 -0.23
C HIS A 35 5.36 -5.30 -0.10
N GLY A 36 4.05 -5.12 -0.31
CA GLY A 36 3.08 -6.21 -0.24
C GLY A 36 3.07 -7.05 -1.53
N SER A 37 2.71 -8.34 -1.38
CA SER A 37 2.43 -9.17 -2.54
C SER A 37 1.17 -8.67 -3.25
N PRO A 38 1.19 -8.53 -4.59
CA PRO A 38 0.03 -8.10 -5.38
C PRO A 38 -0.99 -9.22 -5.64
N SER A 39 -0.95 -10.30 -4.86
CA SER A 39 -1.86 -11.45 -5.03
C SER A 39 -3.33 -11.04 -4.79
N ILE A 40 -4.20 -11.44 -5.71
CA ILE A 40 -5.64 -11.25 -5.64
C ILE A 40 -6.27 -12.55 -5.14
N ALA A 41 -6.76 -12.55 -3.90
CA ALA A 41 -7.41 -13.71 -3.27
C ALA A 41 -8.96 -13.60 -3.30
N VAL A 42 -9.48 -12.42 -3.63
CA VAL A 42 -10.93 -12.17 -3.71
C VAL A 42 -11.46 -12.68 -5.06
N THR A 43 -12.46 -13.56 -5.02
CA THR A 43 -13.04 -14.17 -6.23
C THR A 43 -13.88 -13.18 -7.02
N GLU A 44 -14.63 -12.34 -6.33
CA GLU A 44 -15.50 -11.30 -6.91
C GLU A 44 -15.10 -9.94 -6.33
N PRO A 45 -14.11 -9.26 -6.94
CA PRO A 45 -13.68 -7.95 -6.48
C PRO A 45 -14.79 -6.89 -6.61
N GLU A 46 -14.89 -6.04 -5.60
CA GLU A 46 -15.86 -4.94 -5.53
C GLU A 46 -15.17 -3.57 -5.58
N PRO A 47 -15.87 -2.51 -6.03
CA PRO A 47 -15.36 -1.14 -5.98
C PRO A 47 -15.03 -0.71 -4.55
N PHE A 48 -13.88 -0.05 -4.39
CA PHE A 48 -13.46 0.53 -3.12
C PHE A 48 -13.62 2.04 -3.14
N ALA A 49 -14.44 2.58 -2.26
CA ALA A 49 -14.72 4.01 -2.21
C ALA A 49 -13.56 4.86 -1.69
N GLY A 50 -12.61 4.25 -0.98
CA GLY A 50 -11.42 4.90 -0.45
C GLY A 50 -10.31 5.09 -1.48
N ARG A 51 -9.10 5.32 -0.99
CA ARG A 51 -7.89 5.44 -1.81
C ARG A 51 -6.94 4.27 -1.54
N VAL A 52 -6.39 3.71 -2.60
CA VAL A 52 -5.37 2.65 -2.53
C VAL A 52 -4.01 3.23 -2.91
N VAL A 53 -3.02 3.02 -2.05
CA VAL A 53 -1.61 3.33 -2.35
C VAL A 53 -0.79 2.06 -2.20
N ILE A 54 -0.14 1.66 -3.28
CA ILE A 54 0.74 0.50 -3.36
C ILE A 54 2.17 1.02 -3.46
N GLN A 55 3.03 0.62 -2.55
CA GLN A 55 4.42 1.07 -2.46
C GLN A 55 5.37 -0.12 -2.48
N ASN A 56 6.06 -0.34 -3.59
CA ASN A 56 6.96 -1.47 -3.78
C ASN A 56 8.37 -1.00 -4.16
N GLY A 57 9.35 -1.84 -3.90
CA GLY A 57 10.71 -1.64 -4.38
C GLY A 57 10.82 -2.03 -5.86
N ALA A 58 11.48 -1.20 -6.68
CA ALA A 58 11.69 -1.52 -8.09
C ALA A 58 12.70 -2.67 -8.31
N ALA A 59 13.50 -3.00 -7.30
CA ALA A 59 14.42 -4.13 -7.29
C ALA A 59 13.91 -5.33 -6.44
N ASP A 60 12.62 -5.34 -6.11
CA ASP A 60 11.99 -6.44 -5.38
C ASP A 60 11.77 -7.65 -6.30
N THR A 61 12.62 -8.66 -6.19
CA THR A 61 12.54 -9.88 -7.00
C THR A 61 11.48 -10.88 -6.51
N LEU A 62 10.85 -10.64 -5.35
CA LEU A 62 9.75 -11.45 -4.84
C LEU A 62 8.39 -11.01 -5.39
N VAL A 63 8.35 -9.87 -6.09
CA VAL A 63 7.14 -9.30 -6.67
C VAL A 63 7.34 -9.13 -8.17
N ALA A 64 6.58 -9.87 -8.97
CA ALA A 64 6.61 -9.74 -10.42
C ALA A 64 5.90 -8.46 -10.85
N GLN A 65 6.47 -7.73 -11.82
CA GLN A 65 5.87 -6.52 -12.37
C GLN A 65 4.49 -6.80 -12.98
N GLU A 66 4.35 -7.93 -13.67
CA GLU A 66 3.10 -8.37 -14.27
C GLU A 66 1.96 -8.51 -13.24
N ASP A 67 2.27 -9.00 -12.04
CA ASP A 67 1.28 -9.13 -10.96
C ASP A 67 0.88 -7.76 -10.38
N LEU A 68 1.82 -6.82 -10.27
CA LEU A 68 1.51 -5.43 -9.90
C LEU A 68 0.62 -4.76 -10.95
N ASP A 69 0.94 -4.92 -12.23
CA ASP A 69 0.18 -4.34 -13.33
C ASP A 69 -1.25 -4.91 -13.36
N LYS A 70 -1.40 -6.22 -13.13
CA LYS A 70 -2.70 -6.88 -13.04
C LYS A 70 -3.53 -6.38 -11.86
N LEU A 71 -2.93 -6.21 -10.69
CA LEU A 71 -3.61 -5.66 -9.51
C LEU A 71 -4.08 -4.22 -9.76
N VAL A 72 -3.21 -3.37 -10.32
CA VAL A 72 -3.55 -1.99 -10.66
C VAL A 72 -4.69 -1.96 -11.69
N ALA A 73 -4.62 -2.78 -12.75
CA ALA A 73 -5.67 -2.88 -13.75
C ALA A 73 -7.00 -3.34 -13.15
N THR A 74 -6.97 -4.25 -12.17
CA THR A 74 -8.17 -4.68 -11.45
C THR A 74 -8.81 -3.51 -10.69
N PHE A 75 -8.05 -2.75 -9.92
CA PHE A 75 -8.57 -1.57 -9.23
C PHE A 75 -9.08 -0.51 -10.21
N GLN A 76 -8.40 -0.30 -11.32
CA GLN A 76 -8.83 0.65 -12.37
C GLN A 76 -10.16 0.24 -13.00
N SER A 77 -10.35 -1.05 -13.30
CA SER A 77 -11.61 -1.57 -13.86
C SER A 77 -12.79 -1.40 -12.90
N LEU A 78 -12.51 -1.31 -11.61
CA LEU A 78 -13.48 -1.03 -10.54
C LEU A 78 -13.62 0.46 -10.22
N GLU A 79 -13.00 1.34 -11.03
CA GLU A 79 -12.98 2.80 -10.83
C GLU A 79 -12.42 3.21 -9.44
N THR A 80 -11.62 2.36 -8.82
CA THR A 80 -10.97 2.62 -7.52
C THR A 80 -9.75 3.53 -7.72
N ARG A 81 -9.68 4.61 -6.96
CA ARG A 81 -8.55 5.55 -6.99
C ARG A 81 -7.29 4.91 -6.44
N THR A 82 -6.38 4.53 -7.34
CA THR A 82 -5.19 3.75 -7.02
C THR A 82 -3.92 4.48 -7.47
N THR A 83 -2.90 4.48 -6.62
CA THR A 83 -1.56 4.97 -6.93
C THR A 83 -0.56 3.85 -6.67
N LEU A 84 0.27 3.54 -7.67
CA LEU A 84 1.44 2.67 -7.54
C LEU A 84 2.70 3.53 -7.51
N ILE A 85 3.52 3.34 -6.48
CA ILE A 85 4.85 3.97 -6.35
C ILE A 85 5.88 2.85 -6.27
N GLN A 86 6.89 2.91 -7.13
CA GLN A 86 8.01 1.98 -7.13
C GLN A 86 9.29 2.75 -6.83
N TYR A 87 10.00 2.36 -5.76
CA TYR A 87 11.23 3.02 -5.31
C TYR A 87 12.43 2.42 -6.03
N PRO A 88 13.20 3.22 -6.83
CA PRO A 88 14.35 2.72 -7.58
C PRO A 88 15.38 2.07 -6.66
N GLY A 89 15.85 0.87 -7.01
CA GLY A 89 16.89 0.14 -6.25
C GLY A 89 16.43 -0.50 -4.94
N ALA A 90 15.27 -0.13 -4.40
CA ALA A 90 14.74 -0.73 -3.18
C ALA A 90 14.33 -2.19 -3.41
N LYS A 91 14.71 -3.05 -2.47
CA LYS A 91 14.38 -4.48 -2.45
C LYS A 91 13.15 -4.77 -1.61
N HIS A 92 12.77 -6.05 -1.50
CA HIS A 92 11.72 -6.47 -0.56
C HIS A 92 12.07 -6.08 0.88
N ALA A 93 11.06 -5.74 1.68
CA ALA A 93 11.21 -5.32 3.08
C ALA A 93 12.08 -4.07 3.27
N PHE A 94 12.09 -3.15 2.32
CA PHE A 94 12.91 -1.94 2.34
C PHE A 94 12.65 -1.01 3.55
N THR A 95 11.53 -1.17 4.23
CA THR A 95 11.18 -0.38 5.43
C THR A 95 11.73 -0.96 6.73
N ASN A 96 12.32 -2.16 6.71
CA ASN A 96 12.80 -2.81 7.92
C ASN A 96 14.32 -2.68 8.06
N PRO A 97 14.84 -1.95 9.07
CA PRO A 97 16.29 -1.77 9.27
C PRO A 97 17.08 -3.08 9.46
N GLU A 98 16.39 -4.16 9.88
CA GLU A 98 17.03 -5.46 10.05
C GLU A 98 17.11 -6.30 8.77
N SER A 99 16.59 -5.81 7.65
CA SER A 99 16.49 -6.57 6.40
C SER A 99 17.84 -7.04 5.88
N ASP A 100 18.88 -6.21 5.95
CA ASP A 100 20.22 -6.57 5.48
C ASP A 100 20.82 -7.72 6.30
N ALA A 101 20.65 -7.69 7.63
CA ALA A 101 21.13 -8.76 8.50
C ALA A 101 20.37 -10.07 8.27
N LYS A 102 19.04 -10.00 8.05
CA LYS A 102 18.21 -11.15 7.73
C LYS A 102 18.53 -11.71 6.35
N ALA A 103 18.76 -10.85 5.36
CA ALA A 103 19.19 -11.24 4.03
C ALA A 103 20.50 -12.04 4.06
N ALA A 104 21.49 -11.53 4.77
CA ALA A 104 22.78 -12.21 4.93
C ALA A 104 22.67 -13.55 5.69
N LYS A 105 21.85 -13.59 6.74
CA LYS A 105 21.70 -14.78 7.58
C LYS A 105 20.94 -15.93 6.88
N TYR A 106 19.94 -15.61 6.09
CA TYR A 106 18.99 -16.59 5.55
C TYR A 106 19.05 -16.70 4.02
N ASP A 107 19.99 -16.01 3.38
CA ASP A 107 20.12 -15.94 1.89
C ASP A 107 18.80 -15.50 1.23
N LEU A 108 18.23 -14.39 1.71
CA LEU A 108 16.97 -13.86 1.21
C LEU A 108 17.18 -12.58 0.38
N PRO A 109 16.37 -12.33 -0.66
CA PRO A 109 16.49 -11.14 -1.50
C PRO A 109 15.84 -9.90 -0.83
N LEU A 110 16.26 -9.59 0.39
CA LEU A 110 15.79 -8.46 1.19
C LEU A 110 16.82 -7.35 1.23
N GLY A 111 16.41 -6.14 1.58
CA GLY A 111 17.35 -5.05 1.82
C GLY A 111 16.67 -3.83 2.38
N TYR A 112 17.28 -3.19 3.39
CA TYR A 112 16.82 -1.92 3.92
C TYR A 112 17.21 -0.77 2.98
N ASP A 113 16.31 0.17 2.78
CA ASP A 113 16.56 1.40 2.06
C ASP A 113 15.99 2.59 2.84
N ALA A 114 16.85 3.34 3.53
CA ALA A 114 16.45 4.43 4.39
C ALA A 114 15.71 5.55 3.65
N ALA A 115 16.08 5.82 2.40
CA ALA A 115 15.43 6.85 1.58
C ALA A 115 14.02 6.41 1.17
N ALA A 116 13.87 5.17 0.69
CA ALA A 116 12.57 4.61 0.34
C ALA A 116 11.66 4.44 1.57
N ASP A 117 12.21 4.02 2.72
CA ASP A 117 11.49 3.92 3.99
C ASP A 117 10.91 5.28 4.39
N SER A 118 11.75 6.31 4.47
CA SER A 118 11.32 7.67 4.82
C SER A 118 10.30 8.23 3.82
N ALA A 119 10.54 8.07 2.52
CA ALA A 119 9.65 8.57 1.47
C ALA A 119 8.29 7.88 1.52
N SER A 120 8.26 6.55 1.66
CA SER A 120 7.02 5.78 1.71
C SER A 120 6.17 6.10 2.94
N TRP A 121 6.81 6.32 4.08
CA TRP A 121 6.14 6.77 5.29
C TRP A 121 5.51 8.15 5.10
N GLN A 122 6.23 9.10 4.49
CA GLN A 122 5.70 10.44 4.22
C GLN A 122 4.52 10.43 3.25
N VAL A 123 4.55 9.59 2.23
CA VAL A 123 3.41 9.39 1.31
C VAL A 123 2.16 8.96 2.09
N MET A 124 2.29 8.00 2.99
CA MET A 124 1.18 7.55 3.85
C MET A 124 0.66 8.68 4.74
N LEU A 125 1.54 9.43 5.41
CA LEU A 125 1.12 10.55 6.27
C LEU A 125 0.38 11.63 5.49
N ASN A 126 0.85 11.97 4.29
CA ASN A 126 0.20 12.94 3.42
C ASN A 126 -1.21 12.46 3.00
N LEU A 127 -1.33 11.18 2.65
CA LEU A 127 -2.62 10.57 2.33
C LEU A 127 -3.58 10.66 3.53
N PHE A 128 -3.14 10.32 4.73
CA PHE A 128 -3.98 10.38 5.92
C PHE A 128 -4.41 11.82 6.26
N ASN A 129 -3.51 12.77 6.11
CA ASN A 129 -3.86 14.19 6.24
C ASN A 129 -4.93 14.63 5.25
N GLU A 130 -4.93 14.07 4.04
CA GLU A 130 -5.92 14.35 3.01
C GLU A 130 -7.27 13.69 3.30
N VAL A 131 -7.28 12.38 3.54
CA VAL A 131 -8.53 11.60 3.66
C VAL A 131 -9.25 11.79 5.00
N PHE A 132 -8.53 12.22 6.05
CA PHE A 132 -9.09 12.48 7.38
C PHE A 132 -9.36 13.96 7.66
N LYS A 133 -9.17 14.85 6.69
CA LYS A 133 -9.57 16.25 6.86
C LYS A 133 -11.06 16.32 7.20
N THR A 134 -11.37 16.94 8.32
CA THR A 134 -12.76 17.32 8.64
C THR A 134 -13.21 18.35 7.61
N PRO A 135 -14.38 18.18 6.96
CA PRO A 135 -14.91 19.23 6.10
C PRO A 135 -15.01 20.53 6.89
N LYS A 136 -14.41 21.62 6.38
CA LYS A 136 -14.65 22.95 6.97
C LYS A 136 -16.16 23.18 6.95
N LYS A 137 -16.79 23.33 8.12
CA LYS A 137 -18.18 23.80 8.18
C LYS A 137 -18.24 25.10 7.39
N SER A 138 -19.00 25.12 6.31
CA SER A 138 -19.32 26.37 5.61
C SER A 138 -20.06 27.24 6.62
N VAL A 139 -19.43 28.30 7.05
CA VAL A 139 -20.12 29.36 7.80
C VAL A 139 -21.06 30.00 6.78
N LYS A 140 -22.35 29.67 6.85
CA LYS A 140 -23.37 30.44 6.14
C LYS A 140 -23.41 31.80 6.82
N THR A 141 -22.90 32.80 6.14
CA THR A 141 -23.19 34.21 6.42
C THR A 141 -24.61 34.54 6.00
#